data_f3437ce2a24339e7e32b8692c8502a97
#
_entry.id   f3437ce2a24339e7e32b8692c8502a97
#
_cell.length_a   1.000
_cell.length_b   1.000
_cell.length_c   1.000
_cell.angle_alpha   90.00
_cell.angle_beta   90.00
_cell.angle_gamma   90.00
#
_symmetry.space_group_name_H-M   'P 1'
#
loop_
_entity.id
_entity.type
_entity.pdbx_description
1 polymer ?
#
loop_
_entity_poly.entity_id
_entity_poly.type
_entity_poly.pdbx_seq_one_letter_code
_entity_poly.pdbx_strand_id
1 'polypeptide(L)'
;ITVSTFEEIAAQLPKVAKKGEFETTEQFEARRLAASNNVPTTPFFVGISKGEGLGQLKYDADAGAFGVTAYVFNATYFSSKLSDAYGSPFRGQKSTWNRMVGVGLKSDSKDIGSYEATNGFGAKTLVKKQIVSEYELFEGFRKGSYEDSNFWPSERGSSGQSIVGQIEMSAADAQNAKPHLRTAVKFVSKAPFYVEAVSSGESPTRDMPYDIIYNTVALIGDMQCAVVYDDRTKTVLWAKETY
;
A
#
# COMPACT_ATOMS: atom_id res chain seq x y z
N ILE A 1 -11.68 -17.25 4.75
CA ILE A 1 -11.75 -16.08 3.87
C ILE A 1 -11.16 -16.39 2.50
N THR A 2 -11.61 -15.68 1.45
CA THR A 2 -10.98 -15.68 0.13
C THR A 2 -10.14 -14.41 0.01
N VAL A 3 -8.82 -14.58 -0.11
CA VAL A 3 -7.89 -13.47 -0.24
C VAL A 3 -7.42 -13.43 -1.69
N SER A 4 -7.54 -12.28 -2.33
CA SER A 4 -7.12 -12.03 -3.71
C SER A 4 -5.82 -11.24 -3.76
N THR A 5 -5.12 -11.39 -4.85
CA THR A 5 -3.95 -10.55 -5.18
C THR A 5 -4.42 -9.17 -5.64
N PHE A 6 -3.49 -8.22 -5.68
CA PHE A 6 -3.74 -6.89 -6.25
C PHE A 6 -4.27 -6.99 -7.68
N GLU A 7 -3.64 -7.82 -8.51
CA GLU A 7 -3.97 -7.98 -9.94
C GLU A 7 -5.35 -8.58 -10.16
N GLU A 8 -5.73 -9.59 -9.37
CA GLU A 8 -7.05 -10.21 -9.44
C GLU A 8 -8.17 -9.22 -9.12
N ILE A 9 -7.94 -8.33 -8.14
CA ILE A 9 -8.91 -7.28 -7.80
C ILE A 9 -8.91 -6.19 -8.88
N ALA A 10 -7.74 -5.71 -9.28
CA ALA A 10 -7.61 -4.67 -10.31
C ALA A 10 -8.25 -5.07 -11.65
N ALA A 11 -8.25 -6.38 -11.98
CA ALA A 11 -8.90 -6.90 -13.17
C ALA A 11 -10.45 -6.83 -13.10
N GLN A 12 -11.02 -6.77 -11.90
CA GLN A 12 -12.48 -6.69 -11.68
C GLN A 12 -12.98 -5.25 -11.57
N LEU A 13 -12.06 -4.28 -11.44
CA LEU A 13 -12.41 -2.89 -11.22
C LEU A 13 -12.35 -2.09 -12.53
N PRO A 14 -13.26 -1.12 -12.74
CA PRO A 14 -13.23 -0.28 -13.92
C PRO A 14 -11.99 0.62 -13.89
N LYS A 15 -11.28 0.64 -15.01
CA LYS A 15 -10.17 1.56 -15.23
C LYS A 15 -10.71 2.87 -15.81
N VAL A 16 -10.90 3.86 -14.96
CA VAL A 16 -11.32 5.19 -15.40
C VAL A 16 -10.09 5.96 -15.88
N ALA A 17 -10.04 6.22 -17.19
CA ALA A 17 -8.94 7.01 -17.79
C ALA A 17 -8.85 8.40 -17.14
N LYS A 18 -7.67 8.98 -17.13
CA LYS A 18 -7.44 10.38 -16.68
C LYS A 18 -8.38 11.33 -17.39
N LYS A 19 -8.66 12.47 -16.75
CA LYS A 19 -9.42 13.56 -17.37
C LYS A 19 -8.73 14.00 -18.65
N GLY A 20 -9.49 14.00 -19.76
CA GLY A 20 -9.02 14.46 -21.04
C GLY A 20 -8.77 15.98 -21.06
N GLU A 21 -7.90 16.44 -21.97
CA GLU A 21 -7.58 17.88 -22.12
C GLU A 21 -8.82 18.72 -22.40
N PHE A 22 -9.75 18.19 -23.21
CA PHE A 22 -10.99 18.87 -23.61
C PHE A 22 -12.21 18.44 -22.80
N GLU A 23 -12.03 17.61 -21.78
CA GLU A 23 -13.10 17.13 -20.89
C GLU A 23 -13.29 18.12 -19.75
N THR A 24 -14.52 18.56 -19.51
CA THR A 24 -14.81 19.38 -18.33
C THR A 24 -14.72 18.54 -17.06
N THR A 25 -14.57 19.17 -15.91
CA THR A 25 -14.55 18.47 -14.62
C THR A 25 -15.87 17.73 -14.39
N GLU A 26 -16.98 18.34 -14.76
CA GLU A 26 -18.32 17.77 -14.64
C GLU A 26 -18.48 16.51 -15.50
N GLN A 27 -18.03 16.54 -16.76
CA GLN A 27 -18.03 15.38 -17.66
C GLN A 27 -17.17 14.24 -17.10
N PHE A 28 -15.99 14.56 -16.59
CA PHE A 28 -15.11 13.57 -15.95
C PHE A 28 -15.75 12.93 -14.74
N GLU A 29 -16.36 13.72 -13.85
CA GLU A 29 -17.05 13.21 -12.66
C GLU A 29 -18.26 12.34 -13.04
N ALA A 30 -19.04 12.74 -14.06
CA ALA A 30 -20.16 11.95 -14.56
C ALA A 30 -19.70 10.59 -15.11
N ARG A 31 -18.59 10.56 -15.87
CA ARG A 31 -17.99 9.32 -16.39
C ARG A 31 -17.47 8.42 -15.26
N ARG A 32 -16.86 9.02 -14.25
CA ARG A 32 -16.38 8.32 -13.05
C ARG A 32 -17.54 7.70 -12.27
N LEU A 33 -18.62 8.44 -12.10
CA LEU A 33 -19.83 7.97 -11.42
C LEU A 33 -20.51 6.85 -12.21
N ALA A 34 -20.62 6.97 -13.52
CA ALA A 34 -21.18 5.93 -14.37
C ALA A 34 -20.40 4.61 -14.28
N ALA A 35 -19.06 4.69 -14.18
CA ALA A 35 -18.23 3.52 -13.98
C ALA A 35 -18.50 2.82 -12.63
N SER A 36 -18.98 3.55 -11.62
CA SER A 36 -19.29 3.01 -10.29
C SER A 36 -20.48 2.04 -10.29
N ASN A 37 -21.38 2.15 -11.26
CA ASN A 37 -22.61 1.33 -11.29
C ASN A 37 -22.34 -0.17 -11.55
N ASN A 38 -21.15 -0.51 -12.04
CA ASN A 38 -20.77 -1.89 -12.39
C ASN A 38 -19.74 -2.50 -11.43
N VAL A 39 -19.51 -1.87 -10.28
CA VAL A 39 -18.49 -2.32 -9.33
C VAL A 39 -19.11 -3.24 -8.30
N PRO A 40 -18.42 -4.35 -7.93
CA PRO A 40 -18.88 -5.19 -6.84
C PRO A 40 -19.01 -4.40 -5.54
N THR A 41 -20.16 -4.47 -4.89
CA THR A 41 -20.40 -3.88 -3.57
C THR A 41 -19.92 -4.78 -2.43
N THR A 42 -19.58 -6.03 -2.76
CA THR A 42 -19.02 -6.99 -1.80
C THR A 42 -17.59 -6.60 -1.44
N PRO A 43 -17.22 -6.68 -0.16
CA PRO A 43 -15.86 -6.42 0.26
C PRO A 43 -14.84 -7.40 -0.34
N PHE A 44 -13.68 -6.89 -0.69
CA PHE A 44 -12.51 -7.68 -1.07
C PHE A 44 -11.60 -7.88 0.14
N PHE A 45 -10.87 -8.99 0.17
CA PHE A 45 -9.68 -9.16 0.98
C PHE A 45 -8.45 -9.14 0.06
N VAL A 46 -7.59 -8.15 0.21
CA VAL A 46 -6.34 -8.03 -0.54
C VAL A 46 -5.17 -8.48 0.32
N GLY A 47 -4.37 -9.40 -0.20
CA GLY A 47 -3.16 -9.90 0.49
C GLY A 47 -2.04 -8.87 0.51
N ILE A 48 -1.30 -8.82 1.64
CA ILE A 48 -0.09 -8.03 1.77
C ILE A 48 1.10 -8.98 1.54
N SER A 49 1.85 -8.74 0.46
CA SER A 49 3.05 -9.54 0.09
C SER A 49 4.35 -8.78 0.31
N LYS A 50 4.33 -7.72 1.07
CA LYS A 50 5.50 -6.90 1.36
C LYS A 50 6.50 -7.73 2.15
N GLY A 51 7.70 -7.95 1.58
CA GLY A 51 8.66 -8.95 2.05
C GLY A 51 9.12 -8.85 3.50
N GLU A 52 8.94 -7.70 4.14
CA GLU A 52 9.27 -7.49 5.55
C GLU A 52 8.06 -7.57 6.49
N GLY A 53 6.84 -7.53 5.97
CA GLY A 53 5.61 -7.51 6.79
C GLY A 53 5.48 -8.73 7.69
N LEU A 54 5.81 -9.90 7.19
CA LEU A 54 5.75 -11.16 7.96
C LEU A 54 6.85 -11.27 9.02
N GLY A 55 7.99 -10.59 8.84
CA GLY A 55 9.05 -10.52 9.87
C GLY A 55 8.64 -9.77 11.14
N GLN A 56 7.50 -9.09 11.10
CA GLN A 56 6.94 -8.30 12.20
C GLN A 56 5.99 -9.13 13.10
N LEU A 57 5.57 -10.33 12.67
CA LEU A 57 4.86 -11.28 13.52
C LEU A 57 5.89 -12.08 14.33
N LYS A 58 6.27 -11.55 15.49
CA LYS A 58 7.22 -12.21 16.39
C LYS A 58 6.46 -12.99 17.45
N TYR A 59 6.87 -14.25 17.64
CA TYR A 59 6.38 -15.07 18.76
C TYR A 59 7.17 -14.75 20.02
N ASP A 60 6.45 -14.47 21.07
CA ASP A 60 6.95 -14.33 22.44
C ASP A 60 6.62 -15.62 23.20
N ALA A 61 7.64 -16.38 23.56
CA ALA A 61 7.46 -17.67 24.24
C ALA A 61 6.98 -17.51 25.71
N ASP A 62 7.34 -16.41 26.35
CA ASP A 62 6.92 -16.11 27.71
C ASP A 62 5.45 -15.67 27.75
N ALA A 63 5.01 -14.93 26.73
CA ALA A 63 3.61 -14.54 26.57
C ALA A 63 2.75 -15.64 25.92
N GLY A 64 3.35 -16.65 25.28
CA GLY A 64 2.64 -17.70 24.56
C GLY A 64 1.85 -17.16 23.35
N ALA A 65 2.33 -16.12 22.67
CA ALA A 65 1.58 -15.44 21.63
C ALA A 65 2.46 -14.82 20.54
N PHE A 66 1.91 -14.67 19.33
CA PHE A 66 2.46 -13.76 18.33
C PHE A 66 2.00 -12.32 18.62
N GLY A 67 2.93 -11.38 18.65
CA GLY A 67 2.61 -9.96 18.62
C GLY A 67 2.31 -9.51 17.19
N VAL A 68 1.17 -8.86 16.98
CA VAL A 68 0.80 -8.20 15.72
C VAL A 68 1.16 -6.72 15.84
N THR A 69 2.09 -6.22 15.02
CA THR A 69 2.51 -4.82 15.07
C THR A 69 1.78 -3.98 14.01
N ALA A 70 1.56 -2.70 14.30
CA ALA A 70 0.94 -1.77 13.38
C ALA A 70 1.73 -1.63 12.06
N TYR A 71 3.06 -1.81 12.11
CA TYR A 71 3.95 -1.67 10.96
C TYR A 71 3.60 -2.60 9.79
N VAL A 72 3.04 -3.77 10.06
CA VAL A 72 2.61 -4.73 9.02
C VAL A 72 1.58 -4.11 8.07
N PHE A 73 0.78 -3.16 8.58
CA PHE A 73 -0.31 -2.51 7.88
C PHE A 73 -0.04 -1.04 7.54
N ASN A 74 1.22 -0.63 7.49
CA ASN A 74 1.57 0.74 7.14
C ASN A 74 1.83 0.90 5.65
N ALA A 75 1.35 2.00 5.10
CA ALA A 75 1.80 2.49 3.81
C ALA A 75 3.26 2.94 3.93
N THR A 76 4.12 2.42 3.08
CA THR A 76 5.54 2.81 3.10
C THR A 76 5.80 4.09 2.34
N TYR A 77 5.03 4.38 1.29
CA TYR A 77 5.16 5.58 0.49
C TYR A 77 3.86 5.88 -0.23
N PHE A 78 3.17 6.96 0.13
CA PHE A 78 2.18 7.56 -0.72
C PHE A 78 2.85 8.64 -1.55
N SER A 79 3.00 8.40 -2.83
CA SER A 79 3.42 9.44 -3.74
C SER A 79 2.42 10.59 -3.69
N SER A 80 2.90 11.80 -3.38
CA SER A 80 2.10 13.02 -3.51
C SER A 80 1.50 13.17 -4.92
N LYS A 81 2.01 12.44 -5.88
CA LYS A 81 1.59 12.42 -7.28
C LYS A 81 0.34 11.59 -7.54
N LEU A 82 -0.07 10.70 -6.61
CA LEU A 82 -1.41 10.11 -6.70
C LEU A 82 -2.49 11.19 -6.66
N SER A 83 -2.29 12.27 -5.90
CA SER A 83 -3.20 13.40 -5.86
C SER A 83 -3.25 14.17 -7.17
N ASP A 84 -2.17 14.18 -7.93
CA ASP A 84 -2.06 14.91 -9.20
C ASP A 84 -2.57 14.07 -10.38
N ALA A 85 -2.49 12.74 -10.29
CA ALA A 85 -2.86 11.83 -11.36
C ALA A 85 -4.35 11.93 -11.77
N TYR A 86 -5.23 12.31 -10.83
CA TYR A 86 -6.67 12.38 -11.05
C TYR A 86 -7.30 13.72 -10.69
N GLY A 87 -6.51 14.73 -10.33
CA GLY A 87 -6.97 16.11 -10.07
C GLY A 87 -7.94 16.29 -8.91
N SER A 88 -8.79 15.33 -8.63
CA SER A 88 -9.80 15.20 -7.58
C SER A 88 -10.20 13.74 -7.55
N PRO A 89 -10.40 13.07 -6.45
CA PRO A 89 -10.93 13.54 -5.16
C PRO A 89 -9.86 13.98 -4.16
N PHE A 90 -8.59 13.90 -4.50
CA PHE A 90 -7.51 14.18 -3.54
C PHE A 90 -7.03 15.63 -3.56
N ARG A 91 -7.39 16.38 -4.62
CA ARG A 91 -7.03 17.80 -4.76
C ARG A 91 -7.71 18.63 -3.68
N GLY A 92 -6.92 19.38 -2.92
CA GLY A 92 -7.41 20.21 -1.81
C GLY A 92 -7.58 19.46 -0.47
N GLN A 93 -7.43 18.14 -0.44
CA GLN A 93 -7.44 17.37 0.81
C GLN A 93 -6.05 17.30 1.47
N LYS A 94 -5.00 17.59 0.70
CA LYS A 94 -3.63 17.62 1.19
C LYS A 94 -3.40 18.90 1.98
N SER A 95 -3.64 18.85 3.28
CA SER A 95 -3.20 19.86 4.23
C SER A 95 -2.24 19.22 5.22
N THR A 96 -1.43 20.04 5.88
CA THR A 96 -0.53 19.61 6.96
C THR A 96 -1.26 18.97 8.14
N TRP A 97 -2.59 19.02 8.15
CA TRP A 97 -3.48 18.51 9.19
C TRP A 97 -4.24 17.25 8.78
N ASN A 98 -4.05 16.76 7.54
CA ASN A 98 -4.69 15.56 7.05
C ASN A 98 -3.65 14.44 6.96
N ARG A 99 -3.94 13.30 7.59
CA ARG A 99 -3.16 12.08 7.45
C ARG A 99 -3.60 11.30 6.21
N MET A 100 -2.66 10.73 5.52
CA MET A 100 -2.94 9.72 4.50
C MET A 100 -3.27 8.39 5.16
N VAL A 101 -4.29 7.71 4.66
CA VAL A 101 -4.67 6.38 5.12
C VAL A 101 -4.52 5.41 3.97
N GLY A 102 -3.59 4.48 4.12
CA GLY A 102 -3.29 3.48 3.10
C GLY A 102 -2.36 2.39 3.61
N VAL A 103 -2.25 1.34 2.82
CA VAL A 103 -1.41 0.18 3.11
C VAL A 103 -0.62 -0.20 1.87
N GLY A 104 0.71 -0.33 2.02
CA GLY A 104 1.56 -0.93 0.99
C GLY A 104 1.31 -2.42 0.90
N LEU A 105 0.98 -2.91 -0.29
CA LEU A 105 0.63 -4.31 -0.51
C LEU A 105 1.82 -5.14 -0.99
N LYS A 106 2.55 -4.63 -1.96
CA LYS A 106 3.77 -5.23 -2.49
C LYS A 106 4.64 -4.21 -3.22
N SER A 107 5.89 -4.57 -3.49
CA SER A 107 6.79 -3.80 -4.33
C SER A 107 7.56 -4.75 -5.24
N ASP A 108 7.69 -4.38 -6.51
CA ASP A 108 8.47 -5.09 -7.51
C ASP A 108 9.49 -4.16 -8.13
N SER A 109 10.68 -4.66 -8.47
CA SER A 109 11.69 -3.89 -9.19
C SER A 109 12.12 -4.60 -10.46
N LYS A 110 12.36 -3.81 -11.51
CA LYS A 110 12.80 -4.31 -12.81
C LYS A 110 13.93 -3.45 -13.36
N ASP A 111 15.06 -4.10 -13.70
CA ASP A 111 16.13 -3.46 -14.43
C ASP A 111 15.70 -3.22 -15.89
N ILE A 112 15.89 -1.98 -16.37
CA ILE A 112 15.53 -1.58 -17.75
C ILE A 112 16.73 -1.09 -18.57
N GLY A 113 17.95 -1.33 -18.10
CA GLY A 113 19.18 -1.00 -18.76
C GLY A 113 20.18 -0.23 -17.91
N SER A 114 21.19 0.31 -18.56
CA SER A 114 22.24 1.11 -17.92
C SER A 114 22.84 2.10 -18.90
N TYR A 115 23.49 3.14 -18.39
CA TYR A 115 24.27 4.10 -19.17
C TYR A 115 25.51 4.57 -18.41
N GLU A 116 26.52 5.04 -19.11
CA GLU A 116 27.69 5.66 -18.52
C GLU A 116 27.38 7.13 -18.24
N ALA A 117 27.53 7.55 -17.00
CA ALA A 117 27.47 8.96 -16.59
C ALA A 117 28.88 9.47 -16.30
N THR A 118 29.12 10.73 -16.64
CA THR A 118 30.39 11.41 -16.33
C THR A 118 30.10 12.64 -15.50
N ASN A 119 30.78 12.80 -14.38
CA ASN A 119 30.64 13.98 -13.53
C ASN A 119 31.46 15.17 -14.08
N GLY A 120 31.28 16.36 -13.49
CA GLY A 120 32.00 17.59 -13.88
C GLY A 120 33.53 17.52 -13.76
N PHE A 121 34.09 16.51 -13.10
CA PHE A 121 35.52 16.25 -12.96
C PHE A 121 36.03 15.13 -13.88
N GLY A 122 35.19 14.62 -14.79
CA GLY A 122 35.54 13.58 -15.74
C GLY A 122 35.50 12.15 -15.21
N ALA A 123 35.10 11.92 -13.96
CA ALA A 123 34.94 10.58 -13.41
C ALA A 123 33.68 9.90 -13.98
N LYS A 124 33.86 8.65 -14.43
CA LYS A 124 32.82 7.85 -15.08
C LYS A 124 32.21 6.84 -14.10
N THR A 125 30.93 6.64 -14.19
CA THR A 125 30.16 5.66 -13.39
C THR A 125 29.10 5.02 -14.28
N LEU A 126 28.95 3.68 -14.18
CA LEU A 126 27.84 2.98 -14.82
C LEU A 126 26.58 3.15 -13.95
N VAL A 127 25.58 3.84 -14.48
CA VAL A 127 24.29 4.04 -13.83
C VAL A 127 23.31 2.98 -14.30
N LYS A 128 22.70 2.24 -13.39
CA LYS A 128 21.61 1.29 -13.68
C LYS A 128 20.29 1.99 -13.70
N LYS A 129 19.44 1.69 -14.69
CA LYS A 129 18.07 2.16 -14.78
C LYS A 129 17.13 1.11 -14.22
N GLN A 130 16.25 1.51 -13.31
CA GLN A 130 15.27 0.62 -12.69
C GLN A 130 13.87 1.24 -12.69
N ILE A 131 12.86 0.41 -12.87
CA ILE A 131 11.48 0.74 -12.51
C ILE A 131 11.17 0.02 -11.21
N VAL A 132 10.76 0.77 -10.19
CA VAL A 132 10.22 0.25 -8.94
C VAL A 132 8.71 0.47 -8.97
N SER A 133 7.96 -0.63 -8.97
CA SER A 133 6.50 -0.60 -8.94
C SER A 133 6.02 -0.85 -7.51
N GLU A 134 5.29 0.11 -6.97
CA GLU A 134 4.70 0.04 -5.64
C GLU A 134 3.19 -0.12 -5.78
N TYR A 135 2.64 -1.14 -5.13
CA TYR A 135 1.23 -1.49 -5.17
C TYR A 135 0.60 -1.23 -3.82
N GLU A 136 -0.46 -0.47 -3.80
CA GLU A 136 -1.03 0.06 -2.57
C GLU A 136 -2.55 -0.06 -2.55
N LEU A 137 -3.11 -0.09 -1.34
CA LEU A 137 -4.50 0.19 -1.08
C LEU A 137 -4.59 1.56 -0.40
N PHE A 138 -5.34 2.48 -0.98
CA PHE A 138 -5.49 3.84 -0.49
C PHE A 138 -6.95 4.19 -0.18
N GLU A 139 -7.21 4.66 1.03
CA GLU A 139 -8.53 5.10 1.43
C GLU A 139 -8.75 6.59 1.18
N GLY A 140 -7.74 7.40 1.41
CA GLY A 140 -7.84 8.86 1.30
C GLY A 140 -7.11 9.57 2.42
N PHE A 141 -7.62 10.74 2.77
CA PHE A 141 -7.08 11.58 3.84
C PHE A 141 -8.08 11.66 4.99
N ARG A 142 -7.61 11.45 6.21
CA ARG A 142 -8.37 11.67 7.43
C ARG A 142 -7.80 12.87 8.18
N LYS A 143 -8.66 13.55 8.95
CA LYS A 143 -8.24 14.65 9.82
C LYS A 143 -7.33 14.11 10.93
N GLY A 144 -6.14 14.68 11.10
CA GLY A 144 -5.16 14.21 12.09
C GLY A 144 -3.76 14.77 11.83
N SER A 145 -2.79 14.49 12.72
CA SER A 145 -1.41 14.89 12.53
C SER A 145 -0.70 14.01 11.49
N TYR A 146 0.35 14.53 10.86
CA TYR A 146 1.15 13.80 9.88
C TYR A 146 1.82 12.54 10.47
N GLU A 147 2.04 12.54 11.79
CA GLU A 147 2.61 11.40 12.51
C GLU A 147 1.66 10.21 12.64
N ASP A 148 0.36 10.43 12.39
CA ASP A 148 -0.69 9.40 12.45
C ASP A 148 -0.98 8.78 11.07
N SER A 149 -0.03 8.74 10.15
CA SER A 149 -0.22 8.21 8.78
C SER A 149 -0.41 6.69 8.71
N ASN A 150 -0.55 6.04 9.83
CA ASN A 150 -0.73 4.61 9.97
C ASN A 150 -2.22 4.20 9.88
N PHE A 151 -2.45 2.94 9.52
CA PHE A 151 -3.77 2.31 9.50
C PHE A 151 -4.51 2.50 10.84
N TRP A 152 -3.78 2.52 11.95
CA TRP A 152 -4.23 2.92 13.27
C TRP A 152 -3.45 4.11 13.78
N PRO A 153 -4.10 5.04 14.51
CA PRO A 153 -3.38 6.10 15.21
C PRO A 153 -2.32 5.47 16.10
N SER A 154 -1.08 5.90 15.95
CA SER A 154 -0.06 5.55 16.92
C SER A 154 -0.29 6.35 18.18
N GLU A 155 -0.24 5.72 19.35
CA GLU A 155 -0.03 6.45 20.59
C GLU A 155 1.28 7.25 20.48
N ARG A 156 1.30 8.47 20.98
CA ARG A 156 2.43 9.40 20.86
C ARG A 156 3.77 8.71 21.09
N GLY A 157 4.63 8.74 20.08
CA GLY A 157 6.01 8.26 20.17
C GLY A 157 6.23 6.80 19.76
N SER A 158 5.23 6.07 19.29
CA SER A 158 5.43 4.72 18.80
C SER A 158 5.86 4.72 17.33
N SER A 159 7.06 4.26 17.10
CA SER A 159 7.71 4.09 15.79
C SER A 159 7.09 2.95 14.94
N GLY A 160 5.77 2.86 14.78
CA GLY A 160 5.12 1.79 14.01
C GLY A 160 5.29 0.37 14.57
N GLN A 161 6.11 0.19 15.60
CA GLN A 161 6.37 -1.09 16.27
C GLN A 161 5.35 -1.41 17.37
N SER A 162 4.35 -0.55 17.59
CA SER A 162 3.30 -0.78 18.57
C SER A 162 2.58 -2.09 18.28
N ILE A 163 2.47 -2.91 19.30
CA ILE A 163 1.66 -4.12 19.26
C ILE A 163 0.19 -3.70 19.26
N VAL A 164 -0.53 -4.03 18.21
CA VAL A 164 -1.95 -3.70 18.03
C VAL A 164 -2.86 -4.89 18.32
N GLY A 165 -2.27 -6.07 18.53
CA GLY A 165 -2.97 -7.28 18.89
C GLY A 165 -2.04 -8.45 19.15
N GLN A 166 -2.62 -9.56 19.61
CA GLN A 166 -1.91 -10.81 19.90
C GLN A 166 -2.70 -12.00 19.35
N ILE A 167 -1.97 -13.05 18.98
CA ILE A 167 -2.52 -14.35 18.60
C ILE A 167 -1.96 -15.38 19.55
N GLU A 168 -2.78 -15.79 20.53
CA GLU A 168 -2.42 -16.80 21.52
C GLU A 168 -2.26 -18.16 20.85
N MET A 169 -1.14 -18.85 21.16
CA MET A 169 -0.82 -20.12 20.53
C MET A 169 0.30 -20.82 21.32
N SER A 170 0.25 -22.14 21.43
CA SER A 170 1.36 -22.88 22.02
C SER A 170 2.64 -22.71 21.16
N ALA A 171 3.82 -22.87 21.77
CA ALA A 171 5.08 -22.76 21.05
C ALA A 171 5.19 -23.77 19.88
N ALA A 172 4.68 -24.98 20.06
CA ALA A 172 4.67 -26.00 19.01
C ALA A 172 3.75 -25.63 17.86
N ASP A 173 2.54 -25.14 18.15
CA ASP A 173 1.59 -24.70 17.13
C ASP A 173 2.12 -23.45 16.43
N ALA A 174 2.74 -22.53 17.16
CA ALA A 174 3.32 -21.30 16.62
C ALA A 174 4.46 -21.61 15.63
N GLN A 175 5.32 -22.57 15.94
CA GLN A 175 6.39 -23.02 15.04
C GLN A 175 5.82 -23.58 13.73
N ASN A 176 4.74 -24.35 13.81
CA ASN A 176 4.06 -24.93 12.65
C ASN A 176 3.26 -23.89 11.85
N ALA A 177 2.64 -22.93 12.52
CA ALA A 177 1.80 -21.91 11.88
C ALA A 177 2.62 -20.80 11.21
N LYS A 178 3.74 -20.40 11.81
CA LYS A 178 4.54 -19.23 11.38
C LYS A 178 4.82 -19.15 9.87
N PRO A 179 5.23 -20.24 9.16
CA PRO A 179 5.47 -20.18 7.71
C PRO A 179 4.21 -19.92 6.90
N HIS A 180 3.03 -20.11 7.48
CA HIS A 180 1.72 -20.03 6.85
C HIS A 180 0.90 -18.83 7.27
N LEU A 181 1.39 -18.03 8.21
CA LEU A 181 0.73 -16.79 8.59
C LEU A 181 0.86 -15.78 7.45
N ARG A 182 -0.26 -15.18 7.10
CA ARG A 182 -0.35 -14.12 6.08
C ARG A 182 -1.21 -12.99 6.61
N THR A 183 -1.05 -11.83 6.00
CA THR A 183 -1.81 -10.63 6.31
C THR A 183 -2.62 -10.17 5.11
N ALA A 184 -3.79 -9.61 5.40
CA ALA A 184 -4.65 -9.03 4.38
C ALA A 184 -5.47 -7.87 4.95
N VAL A 185 -5.99 -7.03 4.06
CA VAL A 185 -6.92 -5.96 4.41
C VAL A 185 -8.25 -6.20 3.72
N LYS A 186 -9.33 -6.10 4.49
CA LYS A 186 -10.69 -6.08 3.98
C LYS A 186 -11.08 -4.65 3.63
N PHE A 187 -11.58 -4.44 2.41
CA PHE A 187 -12.01 -3.13 1.96
C PHE A 187 -13.18 -3.22 0.98
N VAL A 188 -13.92 -2.13 0.84
CA VAL A 188 -14.93 -1.93 -0.22
C VAL A 188 -14.38 -0.92 -1.20
N SER A 189 -14.32 -1.29 -2.48
CA SER A 189 -13.78 -0.38 -3.50
C SER A 189 -14.70 0.82 -3.72
N LYS A 190 -14.09 1.99 -3.97
CA LYS A 190 -14.78 3.24 -4.29
C LYS A 190 -14.08 3.98 -5.43
N ALA A 191 -14.83 4.83 -6.12
CA ALA A 191 -14.25 5.66 -7.18
C ALA A 191 -13.08 6.51 -6.68
N PRO A 192 -12.00 6.63 -7.47
CA PRO A 192 -11.82 6.20 -8.86
C PRO A 192 -11.38 4.73 -9.05
N PHE A 193 -11.46 3.87 -8.06
CA PHE A 193 -11.19 2.44 -8.01
C PHE A 193 -9.72 2.04 -8.18
N TYR A 194 -9.06 2.62 -9.15
CA TYR A 194 -7.69 2.32 -9.55
C TYR A 194 -7.00 3.61 -9.99
N VAL A 195 -5.81 3.85 -9.48
CA VAL A 195 -5.00 5.03 -9.77
C VAL A 195 -3.56 4.60 -10.05
N GLU A 196 -2.95 5.24 -11.03
CA GLU A 196 -1.56 5.02 -11.41
C GLU A 196 -0.82 6.36 -11.50
N ALA A 197 0.33 6.45 -10.88
CA ALA A 197 1.18 7.63 -10.91
C ALA A 197 2.64 7.24 -11.13
N VAL A 198 3.31 7.99 -12.00
CA VAL A 198 4.73 7.80 -12.29
C VAL A 198 5.53 8.98 -11.75
N SER A 199 6.63 8.70 -11.09
CA SER A 199 7.57 9.71 -10.62
C SER A 199 9.01 9.30 -10.88
N SER A 200 9.89 10.28 -11.15
CA SER A 200 11.33 10.08 -11.10
C SER A 200 11.79 9.98 -9.65
N GLY A 201 12.71 9.08 -9.38
CA GLY A 201 13.43 9.01 -8.12
C GLY A 201 14.48 10.12 -7.97
N GLU A 202 15.34 9.96 -6.99
CA GLU A 202 16.49 10.83 -6.80
C GLU A 202 17.50 10.67 -7.95
N SER A 203 18.26 11.72 -8.23
CA SER A 203 19.31 11.66 -9.24
C SER A 203 20.42 10.69 -8.78
N PRO A 204 21.00 9.89 -9.72
CA PRO A 204 22.06 8.95 -9.38
C PRO A 204 23.26 9.66 -8.75
N THR A 205 23.81 9.04 -7.72
CA THR A 205 25.05 9.48 -7.07
C THR A 205 26.15 8.44 -7.29
N ARG A 206 27.41 8.78 -6.89
CA ARG A 206 28.50 7.81 -6.96
C ARG A 206 28.26 6.58 -6.08
N ASP A 207 27.68 6.80 -4.90
CA ASP A 207 27.44 5.74 -3.90
C ASP A 207 26.12 4.99 -4.15
N MET A 208 25.19 5.64 -4.86
CA MET A 208 23.93 5.06 -5.32
C MET A 208 23.76 5.32 -6.83
N PRO A 209 24.43 4.55 -7.71
CA PRO A 209 24.40 4.76 -9.15
C PRO A 209 23.14 4.15 -9.78
N TYR A 210 21.97 4.56 -9.30
CA TYR A 210 20.66 4.11 -9.78
C TYR A 210 19.84 5.29 -10.25
N ASP A 211 19.31 5.16 -11.47
CA ASP A 211 18.30 6.05 -12.05
C ASP A 211 16.95 5.32 -11.92
N ILE A 212 16.15 5.72 -10.93
CA ILE A 212 14.95 5.00 -10.53
C ILE A 212 13.71 5.75 -11.02
N ILE A 213 12.82 5.01 -11.67
CA ILE A 213 11.45 5.45 -11.97
C ILE A 213 10.53 4.73 -11.00
N TYR A 214 9.77 5.48 -10.20
CA TYR A 214 8.72 4.91 -9.35
C TYR A 214 7.40 4.90 -10.11
N ASN A 215 6.78 3.73 -10.16
CA ASN A 215 5.43 3.55 -10.64
C ASN A 215 4.54 3.13 -9.47
N THR A 216 3.75 4.06 -8.94
CA THR A 216 2.83 3.79 -7.84
C THR A 216 1.46 3.46 -8.39
N VAL A 217 0.95 2.30 -8.04
CA VAL A 217 -0.36 1.80 -8.47
C VAL A 217 -1.21 1.54 -7.24
N ALA A 218 -2.38 2.17 -7.15
CA ALA A 218 -3.23 2.05 -5.98
C ALA A 218 -4.65 1.57 -6.32
N LEU A 219 -5.13 0.60 -5.55
CA LEU A 219 -6.56 0.33 -5.38
C LEU A 219 -7.15 1.38 -4.46
N ILE A 220 -8.33 1.87 -4.78
CA ILE A 220 -9.01 2.89 -3.97
C ILE A 220 -10.23 2.27 -3.32
N GLY A 221 -10.33 2.39 -1.99
CA GLY A 221 -11.46 1.82 -1.26
C GLY A 221 -11.47 2.19 0.21
N ASP A 222 -12.63 1.99 0.83
CA ASP A 222 -12.82 2.16 2.27
C ASP A 222 -12.35 0.91 3.00
N MET A 223 -11.27 1.01 3.75
CA MET A 223 -10.72 -0.08 4.53
C MET A 223 -11.60 -0.37 5.74
N GLN A 224 -11.92 -1.63 5.97
CA GLN A 224 -12.82 -2.07 7.05
C GLN A 224 -12.07 -2.73 8.19
N CYS A 225 -11.20 -3.68 7.89
CA CYS A 225 -10.38 -4.34 8.91
C CYS A 225 -9.09 -4.91 8.32
N ALA A 226 -8.10 -5.06 9.19
CA ALA A 226 -6.90 -5.81 8.95
C ALA A 226 -7.03 -7.21 9.54
N VAL A 227 -6.45 -8.21 8.89
CA VAL A 227 -6.51 -9.60 9.36
C VAL A 227 -5.14 -10.27 9.27
N VAL A 228 -4.91 -11.20 10.20
CA VAL A 228 -3.89 -12.24 10.09
C VAL A 228 -4.61 -13.57 9.93
N TYR A 229 -4.19 -14.37 8.96
CA TYR A 229 -4.83 -15.64 8.65
C TYR A 229 -3.81 -16.74 8.34
N ASP A 230 -4.21 -18.01 8.50
CA ASP A 230 -3.44 -19.16 8.03
C ASP A 230 -3.78 -19.42 6.56
N ASP A 231 -2.77 -19.40 5.67
CA ASP A 231 -2.97 -19.55 4.22
C ASP A 231 -3.36 -20.96 3.78
N ARG A 232 -3.18 -21.96 4.63
CA ARG A 232 -3.59 -23.36 4.37
C ARG A 232 -5.08 -23.56 4.58
N THR A 233 -5.58 -23.06 5.71
CA THR A 233 -6.97 -23.26 6.14
C THR A 233 -7.89 -22.09 5.77
N LYS A 234 -7.31 -20.94 5.37
CA LYS A 234 -8.00 -19.67 5.16
C LYS A 234 -8.75 -19.17 6.40
N THR A 235 -8.35 -19.65 7.59
CA THR A 235 -8.93 -19.25 8.86
C THR A 235 -8.32 -17.93 9.32
N VAL A 236 -9.16 -16.98 9.70
CA VAL A 236 -8.71 -15.72 10.34
C VAL A 236 -8.36 -16.04 11.80
N LEU A 237 -7.12 -15.72 12.16
CA LEU A 237 -6.58 -15.92 13.51
C LEU A 237 -6.65 -14.63 14.33
N TRP A 238 -6.64 -13.49 13.67
CA TRP A 238 -6.75 -12.18 14.28
C TRP A 238 -7.37 -11.19 13.30
N ALA A 239 -8.20 -10.30 13.81
CA ALA A 239 -8.79 -9.21 13.05
C ALA A 239 -8.90 -7.95 13.90
N LYS A 240 -8.71 -6.79 13.28
CA LYS A 240 -8.94 -5.50 13.92
C LYS A 240 -9.59 -4.54 12.91
N GLU A 241 -10.70 -3.93 13.31
CA GLU A 241 -11.39 -2.93 12.50
C GLU A 241 -10.57 -1.65 12.38
N THR A 242 -10.77 -0.93 11.28
CA THR A 242 -10.29 0.44 11.11
C THR A 242 -11.20 1.40 11.88
N TYR A 243 -10.66 2.50 12.33
CA TYR A 243 -11.45 3.55 12.97
C TYR A 243 -12.15 4.42 11.93
#